data_1cac32e9c3ae2177ed356262d85c5bf0
#
_entry.id   1cac32e9c3ae2177ed356262d85c5bf0
#
_cell.length_a   1.000
_cell.length_b   1.000
_cell.length_c   1.000
_cell.angle_alpha   90.00
_cell.angle_beta   90.00
_cell.angle_gamma   90.00
#
_symmetry.space_group_name_H-M   'P 1'
#
loop_
_entity.id
_entity.type
_entity.pdbx_description
1 polymer ?
#
loop_
_entity_poly.entity_id
_entity_poly.type
_entity_poly.pdbx_seq_one_letter_code
_entity_poly.pdbx_strand_id
1 'polypeptide(L)'
;MILDSDKVKASEAGKTRLREAMKQAKLTQEELGQRAKVSVDTIKRLLGTKPAPNGVERWAVKNIAQLLNINPLDIVHHQDWNQHLQSPQEFEPLIKEKTRSFCGRGFVFTAFADFLKKYPKGYFTVIGDAGMGKSAIAAKYVYENKAICYFNVLQERNNRPELFLKSIRQQLTNRYQLENTENDELSALLIKASAKISDGENLVIVVDALDEVEQEPGAENILYLPKILPDKVYFLLTRRRYEPNKKRLYIEGVAHQELDLTASQYNKLSRDDIQAYITFILNNIPEYKDGLRNWIRKKNIADETFIEQVATKSENNFMYLRYVLPVIAKGDYNDLSLTQLPDGLQDYYQVHWGRMGMDAKPQEVKVFILFILVEIGTPITWKMIADIAKQDEDDVQSILDEWVEYLKQQDIKGEICHSIYHASFLDFLKAKRVLDSKRKLFEEVNQRIADYLMGKMA
;
A
#
# COMPACT_ATOMS: atom_id res chain seq x y z
N MET A 1 -30.89 20.65 -6.22
CA MET A 1 -30.84 19.24 -6.65
C MET A 1 -29.89 18.55 -5.69
N ILE A 2 -30.43 17.92 -4.61
CA ILE A 2 -29.63 17.22 -3.58
C ILE A 2 -29.12 15.97 -4.26
N LEU A 3 -27.80 15.86 -4.41
CA LEU A 3 -27.16 14.71 -5.01
C LEU A 3 -27.53 13.45 -4.22
N ASP A 4 -27.96 12.40 -4.90
CA ASP A 4 -28.31 11.06 -4.35
C ASP A 4 -27.14 10.38 -3.57
N SER A 5 -26.01 11.08 -3.47
CA SER A 5 -24.75 10.65 -2.83
C SER A 5 -24.70 10.80 -1.30
N ASP A 6 -25.72 11.37 -0.67
CA ASP A 6 -25.72 11.62 0.80
C ASP A 6 -26.51 10.55 1.61
N LYS A 7 -26.83 9.43 0.97
CA LYS A 7 -27.56 8.32 1.60
C LYS A 7 -26.64 7.13 1.90
N VAL A 8 -26.92 6.48 3.02
CA VAL A 8 -26.11 5.36 3.55
C VAL A 8 -27.00 4.19 3.92
N LYS A 9 -26.46 2.96 3.88
CA LYS A 9 -27.16 1.73 4.26
C LYS A 9 -26.58 1.13 5.54
N ALA A 10 -27.44 0.66 6.42
CA ALA A 10 -27.00 -0.07 7.61
C ALA A 10 -26.37 -1.41 7.22
N SER A 11 -25.24 -1.75 7.84
CA SER A 11 -24.64 -3.08 7.74
C SER A 11 -25.41 -4.08 8.62
N GLU A 12 -25.26 -5.37 8.39
CA GLU A 12 -25.91 -6.39 9.26
C GLU A 12 -25.39 -6.28 10.71
N ALA A 13 -24.09 -6.09 10.89
CA ALA A 13 -23.51 -5.80 12.21
C ALA A 13 -24.07 -4.49 12.80
N GLY A 14 -24.23 -3.47 11.96
CA GLY A 14 -24.75 -2.17 12.37
C GLY A 14 -26.20 -2.23 12.82
N LYS A 15 -27.05 -3.03 12.19
CA LYS A 15 -28.43 -3.29 12.65
C LYS A 15 -28.47 -3.89 14.04
N THR A 16 -27.58 -4.84 14.32
CA THR A 16 -27.44 -5.47 15.64
C THR A 16 -26.94 -4.47 16.67
N ARG A 17 -25.88 -3.73 16.32
CA ARG A 17 -25.30 -2.70 17.19
C ARG A 17 -26.29 -1.61 17.55
N LEU A 18 -27.09 -1.16 16.59
CA LEU A 18 -28.14 -0.16 16.83
C LEU A 18 -29.21 -0.67 17.81
N ARG A 19 -29.66 -1.94 17.67
CA ARG A 19 -30.61 -2.57 18.62
C ARG A 19 -30.07 -2.64 20.04
N GLU A 20 -28.78 -3.03 20.17
CA GLU A 20 -28.10 -3.10 21.46
C GLU A 20 -28.00 -1.73 22.13
N ALA A 21 -27.55 -0.72 21.37
CA ALA A 21 -27.43 0.64 21.87
C ALA A 21 -28.78 1.24 22.31
N MET A 22 -29.84 1.00 21.55
CA MET A 22 -31.21 1.40 21.93
C MET A 22 -31.63 0.74 23.23
N LYS A 23 -31.36 -0.58 23.37
CA LYS A 23 -31.69 -1.34 24.61
C LYS A 23 -30.91 -0.81 25.82
N GLN A 24 -29.63 -0.53 25.65
CA GLN A 24 -28.80 0.06 26.72
C GLN A 24 -29.29 1.44 27.13
N ALA A 25 -29.67 2.27 26.17
CA ALA A 25 -30.22 3.61 26.38
C ALA A 25 -31.68 3.57 26.89
N LYS A 26 -32.33 2.40 26.91
CA LYS A 26 -33.73 2.22 27.25
C LYS A 26 -34.69 3.10 26.45
N LEU A 27 -34.43 3.25 25.15
CA LEU A 27 -35.21 4.06 24.23
C LEU A 27 -36.05 3.20 23.29
N THR A 28 -37.32 3.58 23.11
CA THR A 28 -38.19 3.05 22.04
C THR A 28 -37.81 3.70 20.71
N GLN A 29 -38.31 3.20 19.58
CA GLN A 29 -38.08 3.79 18.26
C GLN A 29 -38.70 5.19 18.16
N GLU A 30 -39.84 5.39 18.79
CA GLU A 30 -40.55 6.67 18.86
C GLU A 30 -39.75 7.72 19.65
N GLU A 31 -39.26 7.36 20.84
CA GLU A 31 -38.46 8.23 21.69
C GLU A 31 -37.11 8.57 21.04
N LEU A 32 -36.45 7.58 20.41
CA LEU A 32 -35.25 7.79 19.66
C LEU A 32 -35.49 8.76 18.50
N GLY A 33 -36.57 8.59 17.76
CA GLY A 33 -36.96 9.46 16.65
C GLY A 33 -37.18 10.91 17.08
N GLN A 34 -37.92 11.11 18.16
CA GLN A 34 -38.15 12.46 18.71
C GLN A 34 -36.85 13.14 19.15
N ARG A 35 -36.04 12.44 19.94
CA ARG A 35 -34.77 13.00 20.48
C ARG A 35 -33.72 13.24 19.41
N ALA A 36 -33.56 12.32 18.47
CA ALA A 36 -32.62 12.47 17.34
C ALA A 36 -33.15 13.38 16.22
N LYS A 37 -34.41 13.83 16.31
CA LYS A 37 -35.12 14.63 15.28
C LYS A 37 -35.19 13.91 13.92
N VAL A 38 -35.40 12.60 13.95
CA VAL A 38 -35.55 11.77 12.75
C VAL A 38 -36.91 11.05 12.75
N SER A 39 -37.40 10.66 11.57
CA SER A 39 -38.64 9.92 11.48
C SER A 39 -38.48 8.50 12.03
N VAL A 40 -39.51 7.94 12.65
CA VAL A 40 -39.57 6.53 13.09
C VAL A 40 -39.31 5.59 11.90
N ASP A 41 -39.74 5.95 10.70
CA ASP A 41 -39.50 5.23 9.46
C ASP A 41 -38.01 5.13 9.12
N THR A 42 -37.23 6.19 9.37
CA THR A 42 -35.79 6.17 9.21
C THR A 42 -35.14 5.16 10.15
N ILE A 43 -35.57 5.13 11.41
CA ILE A 43 -35.10 4.14 12.40
C ILE A 43 -35.45 2.72 11.97
N LYS A 44 -36.69 2.48 11.52
CA LYS A 44 -37.13 1.18 11.00
C LYS A 44 -36.32 0.70 9.81
N ARG A 45 -35.93 1.63 8.90
CA ARG A 45 -35.05 1.33 7.77
C ARG A 45 -33.64 0.96 8.23
N LEU A 46 -33.08 1.67 9.19
CA LEU A 46 -31.75 1.35 9.76
C LEU A 46 -31.75 0.02 10.52
N LEU A 47 -32.85 -0.32 11.20
CA LEU A 47 -33.03 -1.62 11.89
C LEU A 47 -33.34 -2.78 10.93
N GLY A 48 -33.61 -2.50 9.66
CA GLY A 48 -33.95 -3.49 8.64
C GLY A 48 -35.39 -4.00 8.75
N THR A 49 -36.25 -3.39 9.57
CA THR A 49 -37.69 -3.75 9.72
C THR A 49 -38.55 -3.08 8.65
N LYS A 50 -38.03 -2.14 7.90
CA LYS A 50 -38.65 -1.52 6.71
C LYS A 50 -37.61 -1.49 5.56
N PRO A 51 -38.03 -1.78 4.29
CA PRO A 51 -37.14 -1.73 3.16
C PRO A 51 -36.48 -0.34 2.98
N ALA A 52 -35.19 -0.31 2.66
CA ALA A 52 -34.41 0.90 2.38
C ALA A 52 -33.57 0.74 1.12
N PRO A 53 -34.16 0.58 -0.09
CA PRO A 53 -33.42 0.32 -1.32
C PRO A 53 -32.39 1.42 -1.61
N ASN A 54 -32.73 2.67 -1.31
CA ASN A 54 -31.86 3.83 -1.52
C ASN A 54 -31.14 4.30 -0.24
N GLY A 55 -31.19 3.51 0.86
CA GLY A 55 -30.59 3.92 2.13
C GLY A 55 -31.37 5.01 2.89
N VAL A 56 -30.70 5.62 3.86
CA VAL A 56 -31.21 6.74 4.70
C VAL A 56 -30.22 7.89 4.64
N GLU A 57 -30.71 9.10 4.95
CA GLU A 57 -29.88 10.30 4.97
C GLU A 57 -28.76 10.19 6.01
N ARG A 58 -27.53 10.55 5.65
CA ARG A 58 -26.34 10.49 6.51
C ARG A 58 -26.50 11.29 7.80
N TRP A 59 -27.10 12.51 7.72
CA TRP A 59 -27.33 13.34 8.90
C TRP A 59 -28.22 12.67 9.94
N ALA A 60 -29.19 11.84 9.48
CA ALA A 60 -30.05 11.10 10.39
C ALA A 60 -29.28 10.02 11.16
N VAL A 61 -28.33 9.35 10.49
CA VAL A 61 -27.44 8.39 11.16
C VAL A 61 -26.52 9.10 12.16
N LYS A 62 -25.98 10.27 11.82
CA LYS A 62 -25.16 11.09 12.74
C LYS A 62 -25.94 11.43 14.01
N ASN A 63 -27.14 11.93 13.87
CA ASN A 63 -27.98 12.33 15.02
C ASN A 63 -28.32 11.13 15.93
N ILE A 64 -28.66 9.98 15.34
CA ILE A 64 -28.95 8.76 16.07
C ILE A 64 -27.69 8.28 16.81
N ALA A 65 -26.56 8.20 16.13
CA ALA A 65 -25.30 7.74 16.69
C ALA A 65 -24.83 8.64 17.86
N GLN A 66 -24.93 9.97 17.70
CA GLN A 66 -24.58 10.92 18.73
C GLN A 66 -25.45 10.74 19.99
N LEU A 67 -26.77 10.61 19.80
CA LEU A 67 -27.69 10.40 20.93
C LEU A 67 -27.45 9.09 21.68
N LEU A 68 -27.05 8.04 20.96
CA LEU A 68 -26.77 6.72 21.54
C LEU A 68 -25.30 6.57 21.98
N ASN A 69 -24.47 7.60 21.82
CA ASN A 69 -23.04 7.59 22.10
C ASN A 69 -22.29 6.43 21.45
N ILE A 70 -22.58 6.18 20.15
CA ILE A 70 -21.89 5.19 19.32
C ILE A 70 -21.34 5.85 18.06
N ASN A 71 -20.35 5.21 17.41
CA ASN A 71 -19.81 5.74 16.15
C ASN A 71 -20.81 5.50 15.01
N PRO A 72 -21.10 6.50 14.14
CA PRO A 72 -21.91 6.29 12.92
C PRO A 72 -21.42 5.11 12.07
N LEU A 73 -20.11 4.89 12.00
CA LEU A 73 -19.49 3.78 11.27
C LEU A 73 -19.79 2.40 11.87
N ASP A 74 -20.23 2.34 13.14
CA ASP A 74 -20.70 1.10 13.76
C ASP A 74 -22.11 0.72 13.26
N ILE A 75 -22.85 1.64 12.62
CA ILE A 75 -24.22 1.42 12.14
C ILE A 75 -24.24 1.09 10.65
N VAL A 76 -23.40 1.76 9.83
CA VAL A 76 -23.46 1.71 8.38
C VAL A 76 -22.24 1.05 7.74
N HIS A 77 -22.32 0.73 6.46
CA HIS A 77 -21.14 0.30 5.72
C HIS A 77 -20.15 1.47 5.58
N HIS A 78 -18.88 1.24 5.91
CA HIS A 78 -17.82 2.25 5.79
C HIS A 78 -17.74 2.84 4.36
N GLN A 79 -17.92 2.01 3.34
CA GLN A 79 -17.91 2.44 1.95
C GLN A 79 -19.04 3.42 1.64
N ASP A 80 -20.25 3.15 2.12
CA ASP A 80 -21.42 4.05 1.92
C ASP A 80 -21.22 5.37 2.67
N TRP A 81 -20.65 5.30 3.90
CA TRP A 81 -20.42 6.50 4.72
C TRP A 81 -19.48 7.49 4.04
N ASN A 82 -18.46 6.99 3.38
CA ASN A 82 -17.40 7.81 2.78
C ASN A 82 -17.57 8.05 1.26
N GLN A 83 -18.70 7.66 0.66
CA GLN A 83 -18.94 7.81 -0.79
C GLN A 83 -18.80 9.26 -1.31
N HIS A 84 -19.14 10.27 -0.50
CA HIS A 84 -19.01 11.68 -0.87
C HIS A 84 -17.56 12.18 -0.87
N LEU A 85 -16.64 11.43 -0.23
CA LEU A 85 -15.24 11.76 -0.21
C LEU A 85 -14.57 11.17 -1.46
N GLN A 86 -13.81 11.98 -2.16
CA GLN A 86 -13.02 11.50 -3.30
C GLN A 86 -11.66 11.00 -2.82
N SER A 87 -11.22 9.88 -3.36
CA SER A 87 -9.82 9.47 -3.22
C SER A 87 -8.93 10.44 -4.00
N PRO A 88 -7.70 10.71 -3.55
CA PRO A 88 -6.78 11.55 -4.30
C PRO A 88 -6.58 10.98 -5.71
N GLN A 89 -6.85 11.78 -6.74
CA GLN A 89 -6.79 11.35 -8.14
C GLN A 89 -5.39 10.83 -8.52
N GLU A 90 -4.35 11.44 -7.96
CA GLU A 90 -2.95 11.07 -8.20
C GLU A 90 -2.62 9.61 -7.83
N PHE A 91 -3.28 9.04 -6.80
CA PHE A 91 -3.03 7.67 -6.33
C PHE A 91 -4.14 6.68 -6.72
N GLU A 92 -5.16 7.09 -7.44
CA GLU A 92 -6.28 6.22 -7.80
C GLU A 92 -5.86 4.96 -8.59
N PRO A 93 -4.96 5.05 -9.60
CA PRO A 93 -4.48 3.86 -10.31
C PRO A 93 -3.76 2.86 -9.38
N LEU A 94 -2.89 3.36 -8.50
CA LEU A 94 -2.16 2.55 -7.53
C LEU A 94 -3.12 1.88 -6.54
N ILE A 95 -4.08 2.63 -6.00
CA ILE A 95 -5.08 2.10 -5.07
C ILE A 95 -5.90 0.99 -5.74
N LYS A 96 -6.38 1.20 -6.98
CA LYS A 96 -7.12 0.19 -7.74
C LYS A 96 -6.30 -1.07 -7.98
N GLU A 97 -5.04 -0.92 -8.38
CA GLU A 97 -4.13 -2.05 -8.60
C GLU A 97 -3.93 -2.86 -7.31
N LYS A 98 -3.60 -2.21 -6.19
CA LYS A 98 -3.29 -2.87 -4.93
C LYS A 98 -4.52 -3.52 -4.26
N THR A 99 -5.73 -3.03 -4.56
CA THR A 99 -6.95 -3.54 -3.96
C THR A 99 -7.68 -4.59 -4.80
N ARG A 100 -7.36 -4.75 -6.09
CA ARG A 100 -8.04 -5.66 -7.02
C ARG A 100 -8.14 -7.10 -6.52
N SER A 101 -7.10 -7.61 -5.89
CA SER A 101 -7.02 -8.98 -5.37
C SER A 101 -6.63 -9.00 -3.89
N PHE A 102 -7.02 -7.98 -3.13
CA PHE A 102 -6.68 -7.89 -1.71
C PHE A 102 -7.44 -8.96 -0.90
N CYS A 103 -6.69 -9.76 -0.14
CA CYS A 103 -7.24 -10.77 0.76
C CYS A 103 -6.57 -10.68 2.13
N GLY A 104 -7.35 -10.98 3.17
CA GLY A 104 -6.85 -11.10 4.54
C GLY A 104 -6.50 -9.77 5.22
N ARG A 105 -5.50 -9.80 6.09
CA ARG A 105 -5.00 -8.68 6.89
C ARG A 105 -6.02 -8.10 7.89
N GLY A 106 -7.09 -8.83 8.17
CA GLY A 106 -8.12 -8.40 9.13
C GLY A 106 -7.55 -8.04 10.50
N PHE A 107 -6.54 -8.77 10.97
CA PHE A 107 -5.89 -8.51 12.25
C PHE A 107 -5.20 -7.14 12.31
N VAL A 108 -4.67 -6.62 11.18
CA VAL A 108 -4.06 -5.28 11.12
C VAL A 108 -5.14 -4.22 11.29
N PHE A 109 -6.25 -4.35 10.57
CA PHE A 109 -7.36 -3.39 10.65
C PHE A 109 -8.04 -3.42 12.02
N THR A 110 -8.16 -4.61 12.63
CA THR A 110 -8.65 -4.73 14.01
C THR A 110 -7.74 -4.02 15.00
N ALA A 111 -6.42 -4.26 14.92
CA ALA A 111 -5.45 -3.61 15.80
C ALA A 111 -5.46 -2.08 15.63
N PHE A 112 -5.60 -1.59 14.40
CA PHE A 112 -5.71 -0.16 14.14
C PHE A 112 -7.02 0.43 14.65
N ALA A 113 -8.14 -0.26 14.46
CA ALA A 113 -9.43 0.17 15.00
C ALA A 113 -9.43 0.25 16.53
N ASP A 114 -8.79 -0.70 17.20
CA ASP A 114 -8.62 -0.68 18.67
C ASP A 114 -7.71 0.46 19.11
N PHE A 115 -6.67 0.78 18.33
CA PHE A 115 -5.81 1.95 18.57
C PHE A 115 -6.61 3.26 18.51
N LEU A 116 -7.47 3.43 17.49
CA LEU A 116 -8.32 4.62 17.33
C LEU A 116 -9.33 4.78 18.47
N LYS A 117 -9.80 3.67 19.05
CA LYS A 117 -10.71 3.69 20.22
C LYS A 117 -9.99 4.02 21.52
N LYS A 118 -8.75 3.56 21.65
CA LYS A 118 -7.96 3.65 22.89
C LYS A 118 -7.33 5.01 23.10
N TYR A 119 -6.90 5.67 22.05
CA TYR A 119 -6.12 6.91 22.14
C TYR A 119 -6.84 8.06 21.42
N PRO A 120 -6.77 9.29 21.92
CA PRO A 120 -7.42 10.45 21.30
C PRO A 120 -6.70 10.93 20.04
N LYS A 121 -5.46 10.52 19.80
CA LYS A 121 -4.59 10.85 18.67
C LYS A 121 -3.40 9.90 18.63
N GLY A 122 -2.73 9.78 17.49
CA GLY A 122 -1.52 8.96 17.47
C GLY A 122 -1.01 8.54 16.11
N TYR A 123 0.10 7.81 16.19
CA TYR A 123 0.77 7.17 15.08
C TYR A 123 0.67 5.66 15.19
N PHE A 124 0.13 5.00 14.17
CA PHE A 124 0.12 3.55 14.06
C PHE A 124 0.98 3.13 12.87
N THR A 125 2.00 2.30 13.09
CA THR A 125 2.96 1.93 12.06
C THR A 125 2.91 0.43 11.78
N VAL A 126 2.65 0.06 10.52
CA VAL A 126 2.75 -1.32 10.04
C VAL A 126 4.17 -1.54 9.51
N ILE A 127 4.87 -2.49 10.12
CA ILE A 127 6.24 -2.85 9.77
C ILE A 127 6.23 -4.23 9.10
N GLY A 128 7.12 -4.45 8.14
CA GLY A 128 7.30 -5.76 7.51
C GLY A 128 8.29 -5.71 6.37
N ASP A 129 8.75 -6.87 5.95
CA ASP A 129 9.70 -6.99 4.86
C ASP A 129 9.07 -6.66 3.50
N ALA A 130 9.90 -6.54 2.47
CA ALA A 130 9.42 -6.34 1.10
C ALA A 130 8.48 -7.49 0.67
N GLY A 131 7.39 -7.15 -0.02
CA GLY A 131 6.45 -8.16 -0.51
C GLY A 131 5.39 -8.64 0.50
N MET A 132 5.43 -8.22 1.77
CA MET A 132 4.45 -8.62 2.79
C MET A 132 3.10 -7.90 2.69
N GLY A 133 2.90 -7.03 1.71
CA GLY A 133 1.62 -6.40 1.42
C GLY A 133 1.33 -5.09 2.16
N LYS A 134 2.33 -4.40 2.73
CA LYS A 134 2.17 -3.11 3.43
C LYS A 134 1.42 -2.06 2.60
N SER A 135 1.88 -1.81 1.38
CA SER A 135 1.23 -0.85 0.48
C SER A 135 -0.19 -1.27 0.09
N ALA A 136 -0.47 -2.58 0.02
CA ALA A 136 -1.83 -3.07 -0.21
C ALA A 136 -2.74 -2.84 1.00
N ILE A 137 -2.22 -2.98 2.23
CA ILE A 137 -2.93 -2.63 3.48
C ILE A 137 -3.27 -1.13 3.49
N ALA A 138 -2.28 -0.26 3.20
CA ALA A 138 -2.48 1.19 3.09
C ALA A 138 -3.54 1.53 2.04
N ALA A 139 -3.41 0.99 0.83
CA ALA A 139 -4.35 1.21 -0.28
C ALA A 139 -5.77 0.71 0.06
N LYS A 140 -5.90 -0.45 0.71
CA LYS A 140 -7.19 -1.00 1.13
C LYS A 140 -7.89 -0.10 2.14
N TYR A 141 -7.14 0.38 3.14
CA TYR A 141 -7.68 1.33 4.11
C TYR A 141 -8.16 2.63 3.43
N VAL A 142 -7.35 3.19 2.52
CA VAL A 142 -7.72 4.38 1.73
C VAL A 142 -8.95 4.12 0.87
N TYR A 143 -9.01 2.98 0.19
CA TYR A 143 -10.13 2.60 -0.65
C TYR A 143 -11.46 2.56 0.11
N GLU A 144 -11.47 1.92 1.28
CA GLU A 144 -12.67 1.74 2.09
C GLU A 144 -13.10 3.01 2.84
N ASN A 145 -12.13 3.77 3.37
CA ASN A 145 -12.40 4.92 4.24
C ASN A 145 -12.25 6.26 3.53
N LYS A 146 -11.84 6.27 2.24
CA LYS A 146 -11.51 7.49 1.50
C LYS A 146 -10.57 8.41 2.29
N ALA A 147 -9.63 7.79 2.99
CA ALA A 147 -8.66 8.48 3.83
C ALA A 147 -7.76 9.40 3.00
N ILE A 148 -7.29 10.48 3.60
CA ILE A 148 -6.20 11.28 3.05
C ILE A 148 -4.97 10.40 2.98
N CYS A 149 -4.21 10.44 1.89
CA CYS A 149 -3.09 9.54 1.72
C CYS A 149 -1.92 10.13 0.94
N TYR A 150 -0.77 9.52 1.15
CA TYR A 150 0.41 9.71 0.32
C TYR A 150 1.18 8.39 0.20
N PHE A 151 1.55 8.05 -1.03
CA PHE A 151 2.36 6.88 -1.32
C PHE A 151 3.74 7.35 -1.80
N ASN A 152 4.77 7.06 -1.01
CA ASN A 152 6.14 7.31 -1.42
C ASN A 152 6.52 6.23 -2.46
N VAL A 153 6.83 6.65 -3.67
CA VAL A 153 7.26 5.75 -4.75
C VAL A 153 8.57 6.27 -5.31
N LEU A 154 9.67 5.62 -4.91
CA LEU A 154 11.01 5.98 -5.34
C LEU A 154 11.13 6.02 -6.87
N GLN A 155 10.58 5.02 -7.54
CA GLN A 155 10.61 4.89 -9.00
C GLN A 155 9.88 6.01 -9.75
N GLU A 156 8.93 6.69 -9.09
CA GLU A 156 8.16 7.81 -9.65
C GLU A 156 8.67 9.18 -9.15
N ARG A 157 9.74 9.18 -8.36
CA ARG A 157 10.29 10.37 -7.69
C ARG A 157 9.26 11.08 -6.79
N ASN A 158 8.25 10.36 -6.32
CA ASN A 158 7.22 10.83 -5.40
C ASN A 158 7.58 10.56 -3.94
N ASN A 159 8.85 10.67 -3.58
CA ASN A 159 9.38 10.32 -2.25
C ASN A 159 10.06 11.51 -1.55
N ARG A 160 9.77 12.73 -2.01
CA ARG A 160 10.34 13.96 -1.44
C ARG A 160 9.35 14.66 -0.51
N PRO A 161 9.82 15.20 0.63
CA PRO A 161 8.98 15.85 1.63
C PRO A 161 8.13 17.01 1.11
N GLU A 162 8.63 17.77 0.13
CA GLU A 162 7.91 18.92 -0.45
C GLU A 162 6.69 18.46 -1.23
N LEU A 163 6.80 17.35 -1.96
CA LEU A 163 5.69 16.76 -2.72
C LEU A 163 4.64 16.19 -1.76
N PHE A 164 5.09 15.50 -0.71
CA PHE A 164 4.21 15.05 0.38
C PHE A 164 3.42 16.21 0.98
N LEU A 165 4.10 17.28 1.42
CA LEU A 165 3.44 18.41 2.06
C LEU A 165 2.48 19.11 1.11
N LYS A 166 2.84 19.27 -0.17
CA LYS A 166 1.96 19.84 -1.20
C LYS A 166 0.69 19.02 -1.38
N SER A 167 0.82 17.69 -1.51
CA SER A 167 -0.32 16.79 -1.71
C SER A 167 -1.24 16.77 -0.48
N ILE A 168 -0.69 16.60 0.73
CA ILE A 168 -1.47 16.58 1.97
C ILE A 168 -2.18 17.92 2.20
N ARG A 169 -1.50 19.05 1.95
CA ARG A 169 -2.13 20.39 2.03
C ARG A 169 -3.35 20.46 1.12
N GLN A 170 -3.20 20.08 -0.14
CA GLN A 170 -4.31 20.11 -1.10
C GLN A 170 -5.48 19.23 -0.67
N GLN A 171 -5.21 18.00 -0.21
CA GLN A 171 -6.24 17.08 0.26
C GLN A 171 -6.97 17.60 1.51
N LEU A 172 -6.23 18.14 2.50
CA LEU A 172 -6.82 18.73 3.71
C LEU A 172 -7.65 19.97 3.37
N THR A 173 -7.12 20.88 2.54
CA THR A 173 -7.81 22.09 2.10
C THR A 173 -9.11 21.74 1.40
N ASN A 174 -9.09 20.80 0.46
CA ASN A 174 -10.29 20.40 -0.28
C ASN A 174 -11.33 19.72 0.62
N ARG A 175 -10.89 18.83 1.52
CA ARG A 175 -11.80 18.06 2.40
C ARG A 175 -12.48 18.92 3.45
N TYR A 176 -11.72 19.81 4.08
CA TYR A 176 -12.19 20.60 5.22
C TYR A 176 -12.46 22.07 4.86
N GLN A 177 -12.37 22.44 3.57
CA GLN A 177 -12.55 23.81 3.09
C GLN A 177 -11.73 24.79 3.94
N LEU A 178 -10.41 24.51 4.03
CA LEU A 178 -9.49 25.36 4.78
C LEU A 178 -9.12 26.60 3.96
N GLU A 179 -8.95 27.73 4.64
CA GLU A 179 -8.57 29.00 4.04
C GLU A 179 -7.15 29.40 4.45
N ASN A 180 -6.49 30.19 3.60
CA ASN A 180 -5.15 30.75 3.86
C ASN A 180 -4.13 29.66 4.27
N THR A 181 -3.98 28.64 3.42
CA THR A 181 -3.16 27.46 3.72
C THR A 181 -1.81 27.42 2.98
N GLU A 182 -1.53 28.40 2.13
CA GLU A 182 -0.41 28.37 1.16
C GLU A 182 0.95 28.23 1.86
N ASN A 183 1.12 28.91 2.99
CA ASN A 183 2.37 28.92 3.76
C ASN A 183 2.30 28.11 5.06
N ASP A 184 1.18 27.39 5.31
CA ASP A 184 1.05 26.62 6.53
C ASP A 184 1.97 25.40 6.53
N GLU A 185 2.63 25.17 7.65
CA GLU A 185 3.27 23.91 7.94
C GLU A 185 2.23 22.82 8.22
N LEU A 186 2.64 21.56 8.17
CA LEU A 186 1.74 20.41 8.40
C LEU A 186 1.03 20.53 9.77
N SER A 187 1.73 20.92 10.81
CA SER A 187 1.15 21.11 12.15
C SER A 187 -0.01 22.10 12.17
N ALA A 188 0.14 23.24 11.51
CA ALA A 188 -0.91 24.26 11.40
C ALA A 188 -2.13 23.76 10.60
N LEU A 189 -1.87 23.05 9.49
CA LEU A 189 -2.94 22.43 8.68
C LEU A 189 -3.75 21.43 9.49
N LEU A 190 -3.08 20.59 10.29
CA LEU A 190 -3.74 19.58 11.13
C LEU A 190 -4.57 20.23 12.25
N ILE A 191 -4.12 21.32 12.86
CA ILE A 191 -4.88 22.07 13.84
C ILE A 191 -6.15 22.68 13.20
N LYS A 192 -6.01 23.32 12.05
CA LYS A 192 -7.16 23.86 11.28
C LYS A 192 -8.15 22.76 10.90
N ALA A 193 -7.66 21.62 10.44
CA ALA A 193 -8.50 20.48 10.05
C ALA A 193 -9.21 19.87 11.27
N SER A 194 -8.48 19.64 12.39
CA SER A 194 -9.06 19.03 13.59
C SER A 194 -10.22 19.83 14.18
N ALA A 195 -10.16 21.14 14.10
CA ALA A 195 -11.24 22.03 14.53
C ALA A 195 -12.53 21.87 13.70
N LYS A 196 -12.44 21.29 12.48
CA LYS A 196 -13.59 21.07 11.59
C LYS A 196 -14.06 19.58 11.58
N ILE A 197 -13.41 18.70 12.34
CA ILE A 197 -13.81 17.29 12.47
C ILE A 197 -15.09 17.21 13.31
N SER A 198 -16.13 16.59 12.77
CA SER A 198 -17.39 16.36 13.49
C SER A 198 -17.20 15.42 14.68
N ASP A 199 -18.11 15.48 15.66
CA ASP A 199 -18.08 14.53 16.78
C ASP A 199 -18.31 13.12 16.29
N GLY A 200 -17.51 12.17 16.83
CA GLY A 200 -17.51 10.78 16.42
C GLY A 200 -16.72 10.46 15.14
N GLU A 201 -16.16 11.47 14.47
CA GLU A 201 -15.28 11.27 13.30
C GLU A 201 -13.81 11.46 13.68
N ASN A 202 -12.92 10.82 12.91
CA ASN A 202 -11.47 10.95 13.04
C ASN A 202 -10.86 11.33 11.69
N LEU A 203 -9.81 12.12 11.71
CA LEU A 203 -8.94 12.33 10.57
C LEU A 203 -7.83 11.28 10.60
N VAL A 204 -7.85 10.38 9.64
CA VAL A 204 -6.76 9.43 9.40
C VAL A 204 -6.02 9.83 8.14
N ILE A 205 -4.70 9.98 8.25
CA ILE A 205 -3.78 10.23 7.15
C ILE A 205 -2.93 8.98 6.96
N VAL A 206 -3.00 8.38 5.77
CA VAL A 206 -2.23 7.19 5.43
C VAL A 206 -0.96 7.60 4.70
N VAL A 207 0.21 7.16 5.20
CA VAL A 207 1.49 7.41 4.53
C VAL A 207 2.22 6.10 4.33
N ASP A 208 2.35 5.70 3.07
CA ASP A 208 3.02 4.45 2.71
C ASP A 208 4.52 4.64 2.48
N ALA A 209 5.30 3.58 2.76
CA ALA A 209 6.72 3.44 2.44
C ALA A 209 7.62 4.57 2.99
N LEU A 210 7.57 4.84 4.29
CA LEU A 210 8.45 5.82 4.94
C LEU A 210 9.95 5.51 4.76
N ASP A 211 10.30 4.27 4.53
CA ASP A 211 11.68 3.84 4.26
C ASP A 211 12.20 4.26 2.88
N GLU A 212 11.31 4.62 1.96
CA GLU A 212 11.65 5.11 0.62
C GLU A 212 11.82 6.63 0.54
N VAL A 213 11.56 7.35 1.63
CA VAL A 213 11.64 8.81 1.66
C VAL A 213 13.07 9.29 1.49
N GLU A 214 13.26 10.18 0.51
CA GLU A 214 14.49 10.91 0.27
C GLU A 214 14.41 12.27 0.96
N GLN A 215 15.10 12.42 2.07
CA GLN A 215 15.09 13.64 2.86
C GLN A 215 16.49 14.08 3.25
N GLU A 216 16.80 15.35 3.01
CA GLU A 216 18.08 15.92 3.34
C GLU A 216 18.35 15.92 4.86
N PRO A 217 19.65 15.87 5.26
CA PRO A 217 20.03 16.02 6.66
C PRO A 217 19.58 17.39 7.20
N GLY A 218 19.04 17.41 8.43
CA GLY A 218 18.68 18.67 9.11
C GLY A 218 17.19 18.82 9.44
N ALA A 219 16.28 18.12 8.76
CA ALA A 219 14.87 18.11 9.18
C ALA A 219 14.70 17.47 10.55
N GLU A 220 13.84 18.02 11.41
CA GLU A 220 13.59 17.49 12.75
C GLU A 220 12.97 16.09 12.72
N ASN A 221 12.10 15.82 11.72
CA ASN A 221 11.38 14.57 11.59
C ASN A 221 11.23 14.16 10.12
N ILE A 222 11.04 12.87 9.88
CA ILE A 222 10.77 12.33 8.54
C ILE A 222 9.49 12.95 7.98
N LEU A 223 9.50 13.38 6.70
CA LEU A 223 8.39 14.05 6.01
C LEU A 223 7.81 15.26 6.77
N TYR A 224 8.59 15.90 7.64
CA TYR A 224 8.12 16.96 8.54
C TYR A 224 6.90 16.54 9.37
N LEU A 225 6.74 15.25 9.67
CA LEU A 225 5.65 14.74 10.49
C LEU A 225 5.73 15.37 11.90
N PRO A 226 4.62 15.89 12.43
CA PRO A 226 4.63 16.58 13.71
C PRO A 226 4.99 15.66 14.88
N LYS A 227 5.76 16.16 15.83
CA LYS A 227 6.01 15.46 17.10
C LYS A 227 4.77 15.41 17.99
N ILE A 228 3.91 16.42 17.89
CA ILE A 228 2.66 16.58 18.64
C ILE A 228 1.49 16.64 17.63
N LEU A 229 0.40 15.94 17.93
CA LEU A 229 -0.81 15.94 17.12
C LEU A 229 -1.98 16.60 17.84
N PRO A 230 -2.89 17.29 17.16
CA PRO A 230 -4.17 17.66 17.73
C PRO A 230 -5.06 16.41 17.92
N ASP A 231 -6.06 16.49 18.79
CA ASP A 231 -6.99 15.40 19.03
C ASP A 231 -7.80 15.05 17.77
N LYS A 232 -8.24 13.80 17.67
CA LYS A 232 -8.93 13.20 16.53
C LYS A 232 -8.06 13.05 15.27
N VAL A 233 -6.74 13.30 15.34
CA VAL A 233 -5.81 13.15 14.22
C VAL A 233 -4.91 11.94 14.43
N TYR A 234 -4.90 11.06 13.42
CA TYR A 234 -4.12 9.83 13.43
C TYR A 234 -3.38 9.65 12.10
N PHE A 235 -2.23 8.99 12.20
CA PHE A 235 -1.48 8.53 11.04
C PHE A 235 -1.45 7.01 11.02
N LEU A 236 -1.77 6.43 9.86
CA LEU A 236 -1.49 5.04 9.53
C LEU A 236 -0.28 5.03 8.61
N LEU A 237 0.84 4.57 9.13
CA LEU A 237 2.14 4.58 8.47
C LEU A 237 2.53 3.17 8.06
N THR A 238 3.30 3.04 6.98
CA THR A 238 3.96 1.77 6.65
C THR A 238 5.45 1.99 6.42
N ARG A 239 6.27 1.02 6.78
CA ARG A 239 7.70 1.03 6.55
C ARG A 239 8.31 -0.36 6.59
N ARG A 240 9.52 -0.50 6.08
CA ARG A 240 10.38 -1.64 6.41
C ARG A 240 11.01 -1.45 7.79
N ARG A 241 11.74 -2.47 8.27
CA ARG A 241 12.58 -2.30 9.46
C ARG A 241 13.62 -1.23 9.18
N TYR A 242 13.90 -0.40 10.19
CA TYR A 242 14.90 0.66 10.04
C TYR A 242 16.29 0.07 9.85
N GLU A 243 16.99 0.57 8.85
CA GLU A 243 18.43 0.49 8.78
C GLU A 243 19.07 1.48 9.80
N PRO A 244 20.27 1.18 10.34
CA PRO A 244 20.89 1.98 11.40
C PRO A 244 21.02 3.48 11.08
N ASN A 245 21.18 3.82 9.80
CA ASN A 245 21.47 5.18 9.33
C ASN A 245 20.25 5.93 8.76
N LYS A 246 19.07 5.32 8.73
CA LYS A 246 17.87 5.99 8.18
C LYS A 246 17.16 6.83 9.22
N LYS A 247 16.58 7.93 8.75
CA LYS A 247 15.81 8.87 9.56
C LYS A 247 14.58 8.19 10.16
N ARG A 248 14.36 8.39 11.46
CA ARG A 248 13.28 7.79 12.23
C ARG A 248 12.18 8.81 12.52
N LEU A 249 11.00 8.31 12.85
CA LEU A 249 9.92 9.11 13.40
C LEU A 249 10.19 9.40 14.88
N TYR A 250 10.28 10.67 15.25
CA TYR A 250 10.36 11.15 16.63
C TYR A 250 9.04 11.78 17.05
N ILE A 251 8.53 11.37 18.20
CA ILE A 251 7.25 11.83 18.74
C ILE A 251 7.38 12.18 20.22
N GLU A 252 6.56 13.11 20.68
CA GLU A 252 6.54 13.58 22.08
C GLU A 252 5.10 13.57 22.60
N GLY A 253 4.84 12.79 23.65
CA GLY A 253 3.52 12.78 24.32
C GLY A 253 2.35 12.34 23.45
N VAL A 254 2.61 11.65 22.32
CA VAL A 254 1.62 11.13 21.40
C VAL A 254 1.66 9.61 21.42
N ALA A 255 0.50 8.97 21.41
CA ALA A 255 0.44 7.52 21.35
C ALA A 255 1.09 6.99 20.06
N HIS A 256 1.94 5.98 20.22
CA HIS A 256 2.57 5.29 19.10
C HIS A 256 2.45 3.78 19.29
N GLN A 257 1.98 3.09 18.27
CA GLN A 257 1.93 1.64 18.24
C GLN A 257 2.53 1.12 16.93
N GLU A 258 3.38 0.11 17.05
CA GLU A 258 3.96 -0.60 15.92
C GLU A 258 3.39 -2.01 15.85
N LEU A 259 3.03 -2.44 14.63
CA LEU A 259 2.62 -3.79 14.31
C LEU A 259 3.60 -4.36 13.30
N ASP A 260 4.45 -5.28 13.74
CA ASP A 260 5.42 -5.96 12.88
C ASP A 260 4.81 -7.24 12.31
N LEU A 261 4.55 -7.26 11.00
CA LEU A 261 3.99 -8.40 10.28
C LEU A 261 4.86 -9.66 10.35
N THR A 262 6.14 -9.53 10.71
CA THR A 262 7.08 -10.65 10.86
C THR A 262 7.11 -11.23 12.27
N ALA A 263 6.41 -10.60 13.22
CA ALA A 263 6.37 -11.09 14.59
C ALA A 263 5.67 -12.46 14.66
N SER A 264 6.24 -13.36 15.46
CA SER A 264 5.80 -14.76 15.55
C SER A 264 4.32 -14.94 15.88
N GLN A 265 3.74 -14.03 16.65
CA GLN A 265 2.31 -14.01 17.00
C GLN A 265 1.38 -13.85 15.78
N TYR A 266 1.87 -13.30 14.66
CA TYR A 266 1.10 -13.11 13.43
C TYR A 266 1.40 -14.16 12.35
N ASN A 267 2.33 -15.10 12.59
CA ASN A 267 2.73 -16.10 11.60
C ASN A 267 1.55 -16.94 11.10
N LYS A 268 0.69 -17.42 12.03
CA LYS A 268 -0.49 -18.20 11.67
C LYS A 268 -1.48 -17.38 10.84
N LEU A 269 -1.80 -16.17 11.30
CA LEU A 269 -2.74 -15.27 10.60
C LEU A 269 -2.21 -14.89 9.21
N SER A 270 -0.90 -14.62 9.10
CA SER A 270 -0.27 -14.34 7.80
C SER A 270 -0.32 -15.53 6.87
N ARG A 271 -0.14 -16.75 7.39
CA ARG A 271 -0.26 -17.99 6.60
C ARG A 271 -1.69 -18.21 6.12
N ASP A 272 -2.68 -18.04 7.00
CA ASP A 272 -4.10 -18.16 6.66
C ASP A 272 -4.47 -17.16 5.54
N ASP A 273 -3.97 -15.92 5.61
CA ASP A 273 -4.14 -14.90 4.57
C ASP A 273 -3.51 -15.29 3.23
N ILE A 274 -2.33 -15.90 3.25
CA ILE A 274 -1.64 -16.40 2.05
C ILE A 274 -2.46 -17.53 1.41
N GLN A 275 -2.96 -18.47 2.18
CA GLN A 275 -3.80 -19.57 1.69
C GLN A 275 -5.12 -19.04 1.10
N ALA A 276 -5.73 -18.06 1.77
CA ALA A 276 -6.92 -17.38 1.26
C ALA A 276 -6.64 -16.66 -0.08
N TYR A 277 -5.49 -16.02 -0.22
CA TYR A 277 -5.08 -15.36 -1.46
C TYR A 277 -4.88 -16.37 -2.60
N ILE A 278 -4.18 -17.49 -2.36
CA ILE A 278 -3.99 -18.54 -3.37
C ILE A 278 -5.36 -19.10 -3.80
N THR A 279 -6.23 -19.38 -2.83
CA THR A 279 -7.60 -19.85 -3.08
C THR A 279 -8.40 -18.85 -3.90
N PHE A 280 -8.28 -17.57 -3.60
CA PHE A 280 -8.94 -16.49 -4.36
C PHE A 280 -8.46 -16.46 -5.82
N ILE A 281 -7.13 -16.55 -6.06
CA ILE A 281 -6.57 -16.58 -7.41
C ILE A 281 -7.05 -17.80 -8.19
N LEU A 282 -7.05 -18.99 -7.57
CA LEU A 282 -7.53 -20.24 -8.18
C LEU A 282 -9.00 -20.21 -8.61
N ASN A 283 -9.83 -19.40 -7.95
CA ASN A 283 -11.27 -19.40 -8.17
C ASN A 283 -11.77 -18.18 -8.95
N ASN A 284 -11.13 -17.01 -8.79
CA ASN A 284 -11.73 -15.74 -9.20
C ASN A 284 -10.95 -14.95 -10.24
N ILE A 285 -9.69 -15.31 -10.54
CA ILE A 285 -8.88 -14.56 -11.51
C ILE A 285 -8.84 -15.30 -12.83
N PRO A 286 -9.64 -14.88 -13.85
CA PRO A 286 -9.78 -15.61 -15.13
C PRO A 286 -8.45 -15.81 -15.85
N GLU A 287 -7.55 -14.84 -15.77
CA GLU A 287 -6.24 -14.86 -16.43
C GLU A 287 -5.34 -16.01 -15.94
N TYR A 288 -5.55 -16.52 -14.73
CA TYR A 288 -4.69 -17.55 -14.13
C TYR A 288 -5.41 -18.84 -13.80
N LYS A 289 -6.72 -18.78 -13.51
CA LYS A 289 -7.53 -19.90 -13.05
C LYS A 289 -7.36 -21.17 -13.88
N ASP A 290 -7.56 -21.07 -15.19
CA ASP A 290 -7.55 -22.26 -16.05
C ASP A 290 -6.15 -22.86 -16.18
N GLY A 291 -5.12 -22.01 -16.28
CA GLY A 291 -3.73 -22.44 -16.33
C GLY A 291 -3.30 -23.16 -15.05
N LEU A 292 -3.60 -22.58 -13.88
CA LEU A 292 -3.30 -23.19 -12.57
C LEU A 292 -4.04 -24.51 -12.38
N ARG A 293 -5.34 -24.58 -12.71
CA ARG A 293 -6.15 -25.80 -12.66
C ARG A 293 -5.61 -26.90 -13.57
N ASN A 294 -5.16 -26.53 -14.78
CA ASN A 294 -4.53 -27.47 -15.70
C ASN A 294 -3.21 -28.00 -15.14
N TRP A 295 -2.39 -27.16 -14.54
CA TRP A 295 -1.13 -27.56 -13.93
C TRP A 295 -1.36 -28.53 -12.76
N ILE A 296 -2.28 -28.20 -11.83
CA ILE A 296 -2.67 -29.05 -10.69
C ILE A 296 -3.13 -30.44 -11.19
N ARG A 297 -4.00 -30.49 -12.21
CA ARG A 297 -4.47 -31.75 -12.81
C ARG A 297 -3.33 -32.56 -13.45
N LYS A 298 -2.45 -31.90 -14.21
CA LYS A 298 -1.28 -32.58 -14.83
C LYS A 298 -0.35 -33.18 -13.79
N LYS A 299 -0.20 -32.55 -12.63
CA LYS A 299 0.62 -33.06 -11.52
C LYS A 299 -0.10 -34.08 -10.65
N ASN A 300 -1.39 -34.34 -10.91
CA ASN A 300 -2.23 -35.27 -10.15
C ASN A 300 -2.19 -34.99 -8.64
N ILE A 301 -2.36 -33.74 -8.25
CA ILE A 301 -2.37 -33.27 -6.86
C ILE A 301 -3.73 -32.64 -6.50
N ALA A 302 -4.09 -32.67 -5.22
CA ALA A 302 -5.27 -32.00 -4.72
C ALA A 302 -5.03 -30.47 -4.61
N ASP A 303 -6.11 -29.68 -4.71
CA ASP A 303 -6.04 -28.24 -4.54
C ASP A 303 -5.48 -27.83 -3.18
N GLU A 304 -5.88 -28.54 -2.12
CA GLU A 304 -5.42 -28.32 -0.75
C GLU A 304 -3.91 -28.53 -0.64
N THR A 305 -3.38 -29.56 -1.29
CA THR A 305 -1.95 -29.84 -1.34
C THR A 305 -1.18 -28.73 -2.07
N PHE A 306 -1.74 -28.25 -3.19
CA PHE A 306 -1.16 -27.13 -3.92
C PHE A 306 -1.14 -25.87 -3.06
N ILE A 307 -2.27 -25.49 -2.46
CA ILE A 307 -2.40 -24.32 -1.61
C ILE A 307 -1.40 -24.37 -0.46
N GLU A 308 -1.35 -25.50 0.25
CA GLU A 308 -0.47 -25.69 1.42
C GLU A 308 1.02 -25.60 1.06
N GLN A 309 1.44 -26.27 -0.02
CA GLN A 309 2.83 -26.26 -0.41
C GLN A 309 3.29 -24.94 -1.00
N VAL A 310 2.47 -24.29 -1.84
CA VAL A 310 2.79 -22.97 -2.39
C VAL A 310 2.79 -21.90 -1.27
N ALA A 311 1.87 -22.01 -0.30
CA ALA A 311 1.90 -21.16 0.88
C ALA A 311 3.17 -21.35 1.71
N THR A 312 3.65 -22.57 1.86
CA THR A 312 4.93 -22.85 2.55
C THR A 312 6.09 -22.21 1.82
N LYS A 313 6.18 -22.42 0.52
CA LYS A 313 7.25 -21.87 -0.32
C LYS A 313 7.23 -20.35 -0.43
N SER A 314 6.10 -19.72 -0.22
CA SER A 314 6.00 -18.25 -0.26
C SER A 314 6.63 -17.56 0.95
N GLU A 315 6.92 -18.26 2.05
CA GLU A 315 7.43 -17.68 3.30
C GLU A 315 6.58 -16.48 3.80
N ASN A 316 5.26 -16.56 3.64
CA ASN A 316 4.30 -15.49 3.92
C ASN A 316 4.47 -14.23 3.06
N ASN A 317 5.09 -14.35 1.89
CA ASN A 317 5.36 -13.24 0.99
C ASN A 317 4.37 -13.22 -0.20
N PHE A 318 3.53 -12.18 -0.28
CA PHE A 318 2.55 -12.03 -1.38
C PHE A 318 3.22 -11.71 -2.72
N MET A 319 4.39 -11.08 -2.71
CA MET A 319 5.13 -10.77 -3.95
C MET A 319 5.61 -12.05 -4.63
N TYR A 320 6.05 -13.05 -3.84
CA TYR A 320 6.37 -14.37 -4.37
C TYR A 320 5.17 -14.97 -5.12
N LEU A 321 3.97 -14.94 -4.52
CA LEU A 321 2.76 -15.46 -5.15
C LEU A 321 2.38 -14.69 -6.41
N ARG A 322 2.54 -13.37 -6.39
CA ARG A 322 2.26 -12.50 -7.54
C ARG A 322 3.14 -12.83 -8.75
N TYR A 323 4.33 -13.37 -8.51
CA TYR A 323 5.23 -13.79 -9.60
C TYR A 323 5.08 -15.26 -9.95
N VAL A 324 5.07 -16.15 -8.96
CA VAL A 324 5.11 -17.60 -9.19
C VAL A 324 3.78 -18.13 -9.75
N LEU A 325 2.63 -17.67 -9.25
CA LEU A 325 1.33 -18.17 -9.74
C LEU A 325 1.09 -17.88 -11.23
N PRO A 326 1.38 -16.68 -11.78
CA PRO A 326 1.29 -16.44 -13.22
C PRO A 326 2.23 -17.31 -14.06
N VAL A 327 3.46 -17.55 -13.60
CA VAL A 327 4.44 -18.39 -14.29
C VAL A 327 3.95 -19.84 -14.36
N ILE A 328 3.40 -20.38 -13.25
CA ILE A 328 2.74 -21.69 -13.24
C ILE A 328 1.56 -21.71 -14.22
N ALA A 329 0.72 -20.67 -14.20
CA ALA A 329 -0.46 -20.60 -15.05
C ALA A 329 -0.14 -20.55 -16.54
N LYS A 330 0.96 -19.87 -16.92
CA LYS A 330 1.46 -19.83 -18.31
C LYS A 330 2.08 -21.15 -18.77
N GLY A 331 2.50 -22.02 -17.83
CA GLY A 331 3.09 -23.32 -18.13
C GLY A 331 4.62 -23.33 -18.15
N ASP A 332 5.29 -22.25 -17.79
CA ASP A 332 6.75 -22.16 -17.76
C ASP A 332 7.38 -23.11 -16.72
N TYR A 333 6.59 -23.55 -15.73
CA TYR A 333 6.97 -24.53 -14.70
C TYR A 333 6.33 -25.92 -14.92
N ASN A 334 5.94 -26.25 -16.16
CA ASN A 334 5.32 -27.55 -16.44
C ASN A 334 6.23 -28.75 -16.14
N ASP A 335 7.55 -28.60 -16.25
CA ASP A 335 8.52 -29.64 -15.97
C ASP A 335 8.89 -29.76 -14.49
N LEU A 336 8.53 -28.77 -13.65
CA LEU A 336 8.83 -28.75 -12.23
C LEU A 336 7.74 -29.45 -11.41
N SER A 337 8.13 -30.16 -10.37
CA SER A 337 7.25 -30.59 -9.28
C SER A 337 7.03 -29.43 -8.30
N LEU A 338 6.03 -29.55 -7.39
CA LEU A 338 5.82 -28.58 -6.31
C LEU A 338 7.08 -28.36 -5.45
N THR A 339 7.83 -29.43 -5.20
CA THR A 339 9.05 -29.35 -4.38
C THR A 339 10.19 -28.60 -5.07
N GLN A 340 10.18 -28.53 -6.39
CA GLN A 340 11.20 -27.85 -7.21
C GLN A 340 10.86 -26.37 -7.47
N LEU A 341 9.68 -25.89 -7.08
CA LEU A 341 9.39 -24.45 -7.13
C LEU A 341 10.35 -23.70 -6.21
N PRO A 342 10.72 -22.45 -6.54
CA PRO A 342 11.62 -21.64 -5.72
C PRO A 342 11.16 -21.56 -4.25
N ASP A 343 12.07 -21.57 -3.30
CA ASP A 343 11.81 -21.36 -1.88
C ASP A 343 11.97 -19.87 -1.54
N GLY A 344 10.85 -19.17 -1.34
CA GLY A 344 10.83 -17.76 -1.06
C GLY A 344 11.22 -16.86 -2.24
N LEU A 345 11.21 -15.58 -1.98
CA LEU A 345 11.49 -14.56 -2.98
C LEU A 345 12.99 -14.52 -3.37
N GLN A 346 13.87 -14.92 -2.47
CA GLN A 346 15.32 -14.94 -2.72
C GLN A 346 15.68 -15.96 -3.79
N ASP A 347 15.18 -17.19 -3.68
CA ASP A 347 15.41 -18.23 -4.68
C ASP A 347 14.77 -17.88 -6.02
N TYR A 348 13.57 -17.27 -5.99
CA TYR A 348 12.93 -16.77 -7.19
C TYR A 348 13.83 -15.74 -7.91
N TYR A 349 14.42 -14.80 -7.19
CA TYR A 349 15.34 -13.82 -7.77
C TYR A 349 16.69 -14.43 -8.17
N GLN A 350 17.13 -15.49 -7.51
CA GLN A 350 18.34 -16.23 -7.91
C GLN A 350 18.17 -16.88 -9.30
N VAL A 351 16.98 -17.41 -9.59
CA VAL A 351 16.65 -17.92 -10.93
C VAL A 351 16.71 -16.80 -11.97
N HIS A 352 16.19 -15.62 -11.65
CA HIS A 352 16.25 -14.46 -12.54
C HIS A 352 17.71 -14.02 -12.78
N TRP A 353 18.51 -13.95 -11.73
CA TRP A 353 19.93 -13.64 -11.82
C TRP A 353 20.66 -14.55 -12.81
N GLY A 354 20.41 -15.87 -12.75
CA GLY A 354 20.97 -16.81 -13.71
C GLY A 354 20.49 -16.57 -15.14
N ARG A 355 19.16 -16.35 -15.32
CA ARG A 355 18.58 -16.08 -16.64
C ARG A 355 19.06 -14.76 -17.26
N MET A 356 19.39 -13.77 -16.45
CA MET A 356 20.02 -12.52 -16.90
C MET A 356 21.46 -12.70 -17.35
N GLY A 357 22.03 -13.93 -17.21
CA GLY A 357 23.41 -14.22 -17.57
C GLY A 357 24.43 -13.67 -16.57
N MET A 358 24.01 -13.46 -15.32
CA MET A 358 24.84 -12.84 -14.28
C MET A 358 25.57 -13.86 -13.39
N ASP A 359 25.40 -15.16 -13.65
CA ASP A 359 26.12 -16.22 -12.92
C ASP A 359 27.57 -16.34 -13.37
N ALA A 360 28.43 -16.82 -12.45
CA ALA A 360 29.84 -17.18 -12.63
C ALA A 360 30.73 -16.12 -13.27
N LYS A 361 30.59 -15.81 -14.55
CA LYS A 361 31.40 -14.81 -15.29
C LYS A 361 30.51 -13.98 -16.21
N PRO A 362 29.76 -13.01 -15.68
CA PRO A 362 28.91 -12.17 -16.51
C PRO A 362 29.75 -11.32 -17.47
N GLN A 363 29.19 -11.01 -18.65
CA GLN A 363 29.77 -10.05 -19.58
C GLN A 363 29.90 -8.68 -18.91
N GLU A 364 31.00 -8.02 -19.11
CA GLU A 364 31.28 -6.74 -18.46
C GLU A 364 30.22 -5.68 -18.77
N VAL A 365 29.75 -5.63 -20.01
CA VAL A 365 28.68 -4.72 -20.45
C VAL A 365 27.38 -4.95 -19.65
N LYS A 366 27.00 -6.21 -19.40
CA LYS A 366 25.83 -6.56 -18.58
C LYS A 366 25.97 -6.06 -17.13
N VAL A 367 27.19 -6.17 -16.59
CA VAL A 367 27.49 -5.67 -15.24
C VAL A 367 27.39 -4.15 -15.19
N PHE A 368 27.93 -3.43 -16.21
CA PHE A 368 27.80 -1.97 -16.30
C PHE A 368 26.32 -1.53 -16.34
N ILE A 369 25.54 -2.09 -17.25
CA ILE A 369 24.11 -1.75 -17.40
C ILE A 369 23.37 -2.01 -16.07
N LEU A 370 23.61 -3.16 -15.45
CA LEU A 370 22.97 -3.48 -14.17
C LEU A 370 23.34 -2.50 -13.06
N PHE A 371 24.64 -2.15 -12.93
CA PHE A 371 25.07 -1.16 -11.94
C PHE A 371 24.44 0.21 -12.16
N ILE A 372 24.39 0.69 -13.42
CA ILE A 372 23.76 1.96 -13.75
C ILE A 372 22.28 1.96 -13.32
N LEU A 373 21.52 0.90 -13.65
CA LEU A 373 20.12 0.76 -13.26
C LEU A 373 19.93 0.69 -11.73
N VAL A 374 20.85 0.00 -11.04
CA VAL A 374 20.81 -0.17 -9.57
C VAL A 374 21.15 1.13 -8.84
N GLU A 375 22.17 1.86 -9.31
CA GLU A 375 22.61 3.09 -8.65
C GLU A 375 21.69 4.28 -8.90
N ILE A 376 21.23 4.44 -10.14
CA ILE A 376 20.29 5.53 -10.45
C ILE A 376 18.93 5.25 -9.81
N GLY A 377 18.47 3.99 -9.77
CA GLY A 377 17.27 3.56 -9.07
C GLY A 377 15.93 4.13 -9.58
N THR A 378 16.00 5.06 -10.55
CA THR A 378 14.83 5.69 -11.18
C THR A 378 14.79 5.36 -12.68
N PRO A 379 13.64 5.50 -13.37
CA PRO A 379 13.53 5.23 -14.79
C PRO A 379 14.47 6.12 -15.62
N ILE A 380 15.27 5.51 -16.49
CA ILE A 380 16.22 6.17 -17.41
C ILE A 380 16.09 5.59 -18.81
N THR A 381 16.41 6.40 -19.82
CA THR A 381 16.36 5.97 -21.22
C THR A 381 17.54 5.04 -21.56
N TRP A 382 17.35 4.15 -22.54
CA TRP A 382 18.40 3.28 -23.04
C TRP A 382 19.62 4.11 -23.57
N LYS A 383 19.37 5.28 -24.17
CA LYS A 383 20.42 6.21 -24.59
C LYS A 383 21.28 6.70 -23.43
N MET A 384 20.64 7.10 -22.32
CA MET A 384 21.35 7.50 -21.12
C MET A 384 22.20 6.34 -20.56
N ILE A 385 21.69 5.10 -20.62
CA ILE A 385 22.45 3.92 -20.18
C ILE A 385 23.66 3.72 -21.10
N ALA A 386 23.51 3.81 -22.41
CA ALA A 386 24.57 3.66 -23.40
C ALA A 386 25.68 4.72 -23.22
N ASP A 387 25.28 5.98 -23.06
CA ASP A 387 26.20 7.10 -22.84
C ASP A 387 27.03 6.89 -21.56
N ILE A 388 26.40 6.55 -20.43
CA ILE A 388 27.10 6.33 -19.15
C ILE A 388 27.97 5.08 -19.22
N ALA A 389 27.48 3.99 -19.82
CA ALA A 389 28.22 2.75 -19.99
C ALA A 389 29.38 2.91 -20.98
N LYS A 390 29.34 3.90 -21.86
CA LYS A 390 30.26 4.07 -23.02
C LYS A 390 30.21 2.82 -23.90
N GLN A 391 29.03 2.34 -24.19
CA GLN A 391 28.73 1.17 -25.00
C GLN A 391 27.91 1.55 -26.22
N ASP A 392 27.91 0.69 -27.24
CA ASP A 392 27.07 0.88 -28.41
C ASP A 392 25.58 0.83 -28.04
N GLU A 393 24.79 1.68 -28.68
CA GLU A 393 23.35 1.80 -28.41
C GLU A 393 22.60 0.49 -28.70
N ASP A 394 22.95 -0.21 -29.79
CA ASP A 394 22.31 -1.46 -30.22
C ASP A 394 22.64 -2.60 -29.23
N ASP A 395 23.88 -2.67 -28.71
CA ASP A 395 24.29 -3.64 -27.71
C ASP A 395 23.49 -3.43 -26.39
N VAL A 396 23.34 -2.19 -25.97
CA VAL A 396 22.56 -1.86 -24.77
C VAL A 396 21.09 -2.22 -24.97
N GLN A 397 20.51 -1.85 -26.08
CA GLN A 397 19.13 -2.17 -26.41
C GLN A 397 18.89 -3.69 -26.41
N SER A 398 19.78 -4.45 -27.04
CA SER A 398 19.69 -5.93 -27.08
C SER A 398 19.68 -6.55 -25.70
N ILE A 399 20.50 -6.05 -24.77
CA ILE A 399 20.54 -6.53 -23.38
C ILE A 399 19.26 -6.13 -22.63
N LEU A 400 18.76 -4.91 -22.82
CA LEU A 400 17.51 -4.47 -22.20
C LEU A 400 16.31 -5.28 -22.71
N ASP A 401 16.29 -5.66 -23.97
CA ASP A 401 15.27 -6.52 -24.56
C ASP A 401 15.36 -7.96 -24.02
N GLU A 402 16.57 -8.51 -23.85
CA GLU A 402 16.80 -9.78 -23.14
C GLU A 402 16.26 -9.72 -21.69
N TRP A 403 16.37 -8.57 -21.06
CA TRP A 403 15.99 -8.36 -19.66
C TRP A 403 14.58 -7.79 -19.47
N VAL A 404 13.75 -7.75 -20.48
CA VAL A 404 12.40 -7.12 -20.46
C VAL A 404 11.53 -7.62 -19.31
N GLU A 405 11.63 -8.89 -18.92
CA GLU A 405 10.87 -9.48 -17.81
C GLU A 405 11.37 -9.02 -16.42
N TYR A 406 12.59 -8.48 -16.34
CA TYR A 406 13.23 -8.03 -15.09
C TYR A 406 13.26 -6.51 -14.96
N LEU A 407 12.75 -5.82 -15.96
CA LEU A 407 12.72 -4.37 -16.04
C LEU A 407 11.28 -3.86 -16.15
N LYS A 408 11.04 -2.71 -15.54
CA LYS A 408 9.82 -1.93 -15.74
C LYS A 408 10.07 -0.94 -16.87
N GLN A 409 9.29 -1.00 -17.93
CA GLN A 409 9.28 -0.02 -19.00
C GLN A 409 8.20 1.02 -18.75
N GLN A 410 8.52 2.28 -18.96
CA GLN A 410 7.59 3.40 -18.79
C GLN A 410 7.81 4.42 -19.91
N ASP A 411 6.73 4.91 -20.49
CA ASP A 411 6.79 6.07 -21.38
C ASP A 411 6.83 7.34 -20.53
N ILE A 412 7.92 8.08 -20.60
CA ILE A 412 8.08 9.36 -19.92
C ILE A 412 8.35 10.43 -20.97
N LYS A 413 7.35 11.26 -21.25
CA LYS A 413 7.44 12.34 -22.25
C LYS A 413 7.75 11.86 -23.67
N GLY A 414 7.28 10.67 -24.06
CA GLY A 414 7.49 10.08 -25.38
C GLY A 414 8.80 9.30 -25.51
N GLU A 415 9.55 9.09 -24.42
CA GLU A 415 10.73 8.25 -24.39
C GLU A 415 10.52 7.01 -23.51
N ILE A 416 10.92 5.83 -24.01
CA ILE A 416 10.87 4.59 -23.24
C ILE A 416 12.01 4.58 -22.24
N CYS A 417 11.64 4.59 -20.94
CA CYS A 417 12.57 4.51 -19.83
C CYS A 417 12.51 3.13 -19.16
N HIS A 418 13.65 2.69 -18.66
CA HIS A 418 13.82 1.40 -17.99
C HIS A 418 14.24 1.61 -16.54
N SER A 419 13.72 0.78 -15.64
CA SER A 419 14.14 0.70 -14.23
C SER A 419 14.00 -0.74 -13.74
N ILE A 420 14.62 -1.07 -12.62
CA ILE A 420 14.39 -2.36 -11.97
C ILE A 420 12.92 -2.46 -11.59
N TYR A 421 12.26 -3.57 -11.96
CA TYR A 421 10.81 -3.71 -11.90
C TYR A 421 10.22 -3.66 -10.48
N HIS A 422 11.02 -3.94 -9.45
CA HIS A 422 10.55 -3.88 -8.06
C HIS A 422 11.69 -3.60 -7.07
N ALA A 423 11.38 -2.83 -6.02
CA ALA A 423 12.36 -2.44 -4.99
C ALA A 423 12.99 -3.65 -4.27
N SER A 424 12.25 -4.75 -4.03
CA SER A 424 12.83 -5.96 -3.41
C SER A 424 13.80 -6.70 -4.32
N PHE A 425 13.62 -6.64 -5.64
CA PHE A 425 14.61 -7.16 -6.58
C PHE A 425 15.86 -6.26 -6.60
N LEU A 426 15.67 -4.96 -6.53
CA LEU A 426 16.79 -4.02 -6.36
C LEU A 426 17.60 -4.32 -5.08
N ASP A 427 16.94 -4.61 -3.95
CA ASP A 427 17.60 -5.00 -2.71
C ASP A 427 18.37 -6.31 -2.86
N PHE A 428 17.78 -7.30 -3.52
CA PHE A 428 18.44 -8.55 -3.85
C PHE A 428 19.71 -8.31 -4.69
N LEU A 429 19.62 -7.47 -5.72
CA LEU A 429 20.76 -7.13 -6.56
C LEU A 429 21.85 -6.42 -5.76
N LYS A 430 21.50 -5.45 -4.91
CA LYS A 430 22.45 -4.75 -4.03
C LYS A 430 23.16 -5.68 -3.04
N ALA A 431 22.51 -6.78 -2.63
CA ALA A 431 23.08 -7.76 -1.71
C ALA A 431 24.03 -8.78 -2.38
N LYS A 432 24.19 -8.74 -3.71
CA LYS A 432 25.02 -9.72 -4.44
C LYS A 432 26.52 -9.47 -4.25
N ARG A 433 27.21 -10.43 -3.61
CA ARG A 433 28.68 -10.38 -3.40
C ARG A 433 29.50 -10.31 -4.70
N VAL A 434 28.94 -10.80 -5.82
CA VAL A 434 29.60 -10.67 -7.14
C VAL A 434 29.74 -9.21 -7.53
N LEU A 435 28.79 -8.36 -7.14
CA LEU A 435 28.88 -6.92 -7.32
C LEU A 435 29.95 -6.32 -6.40
N ASP A 436 30.07 -6.78 -5.14
CA ASP A 436 31.13 -6.35 -4.22
C ASP A 436 32.53 -6.67 -4.75
N SER A 437 32.72 -7.83 -5.37
CA SER A 437 33.99 -8.23 -5.97
C SER A 437 34.42 -7.38 -7.16
N LYS A 438 33.49 -6.61 -7.73
CA LYS A 438 33.67 -5.66 -8.83
C LYS A 438 33.77 -4.21 -8.35
N ARG A 439 34.24 -3.98 -7.13
CA ARG A 439 34.25 -2.65 -6.49
C ARG A 439 34.89 -1.54 -7.37
N LYS A 440 35.96 -1.84 -8.09
CA LYS A 440 36.57 -0.87 -9.01
C LYS A 440 35.64 -0.48 -10.15
N LEU A 441 34.88 -1.46 -10.68
CA LEU A 441 33.92 -1.22 -11.74
C LEU A 441 32.74 -0.37 -11.23
N PHE A 442 32.32 -0.63 -10.00
CA PHE A 442 31.29 0.14 -9.32
C PHE A 442 31.74 1.61 -9.09
N GLU A 443 32.96 1.83 -8.62
CA GLU A 443 33.55 3.18 -8.48
C GLU A 443 33.60 3.91 -9.83
N GLU A 444 33.98 3.19 -10.90
CA GLU A 444 34.00 3.72 -12.26
C GLU A 444 32.59 4.09 -12.76
N VAL A 445 31.59 3.24 -12.54
CA VAL A 445 30.20 3.54 -12.91
C VAL A 445 29.70 4.78 -12.18
N ASN A 446 29.92 4.88 -10.87
CA ASN A 446 29.53 6.05 -10.09
C ASN A 446 30.18 7.35 -10.60
N GLN A 447 31.45 7.29 -10.94
CA GLN A 447 32.14 8.45 -11.54
C GLN A 447 31.52 8.82 -12.89
N ARG A 448 31.25 7.84 -13.75
CA ARG A 448 30.62 8.09 -15.06
C ARG A 448 29.19 8.66 -14.93
N ILE A 449 28.39 8.18 -13.95
CA ILE A 449 27.08 8.75 -13.64
C ILE A 449 27.22 10.22 -13.23
N ALA A 450 28.17 10.52 -12.33
CA ALA A 450 28.41 11.88 -11.86
C ALA A 450 28.84 12.80 -13.01
N ASP A 451 29.78 12.37 -13.83
CA ASP A 451 30.29 13.13 -15.00
C ASP A 451 29.17 13.41 -16.01
N TYR A 452 28.31 12.42 -16.30
CA TYR A 452 27.16 12.56 -17.18
C TYR A 452 26.13 13.57 -16.66
N LEU A 453 25.81 13.50 -15.37
CA LEU A 453 24.86 14.42 -14.74
C LEU A 453 25.40 15.86 -14.68
N MET A 454 26.70 16.03 -14.38
CA MET A 454 27.35 17.35 -14.40
C MET A 454 27.48 17.93 -15.81
N GLY A 455 27.78 17.12 -16.82
CA GLY A 455 27.85 17.53 -18.21
C GLY A 455 26.53 17.98 -18.83
N LYS A 456 25.36 17.58 -18.24
CA LYS A 456 24.02 18.08 -18.63
C LYS A 456 23.61 19.35 -17.89
N MET A 457 24.29 19.74 -16.84
CA MET A 457 24.04 20.98 -16.08
C MET A 457 24.86 22.18 -16.57
N ALA A 458 25.85 21.96 -17.41
CA ALA A 458 26.66 22.98 -18.09
C ALA A 458 26.08 23.28 -19.49
#